data_15872471b3d8e649cade5fba69ed473d
#
_entry.id   15872471b3d8e649cade5fba69ed473d
#
_cell.length_a   1.000
_cell.length_b   1.000
_cell.length_c   1.000
_cell.angle_alpha   90.00
_cell.angle_beta   90.00
_cell.angle_gamma   90.00
#
_symmetry.space_group_name_H-M   'P 1'
#
loop_
_entity.id
_entity.type
_entity.pdbx_description
1 polymer ?
#
loop_
_entity_poly.entity_id
_entity_poly.type
_entity_poly.pdbx_seq_one_letter_code
_entity_poly.pdbx_strand_id
1 'polypeptide(L)'
;MSASSGTIDPIRLYFGDDYRLTDQITIHQPKLGDVIDIGEEQYFHVVQMLTAIPSDMKAPLWDVGIDWMEFSDIEMFAVMASQLDVEETRIFFGDLNLKNFKLYKRDDGELVLADVDTKIVFDKYSHARMLDFLCRIHNIKKKVEKAGNKYTKQALIEEDRKRIAAQKNEHFKSQLVPIISTMVNSPGFKYTNETIRGMTYYAFMDSVVRTQSNHSIEHLTAAYYSGNIDTSKFDVKKLDMFCDIHKE
;
A
#
# COMPACT_ATOMS: atom_id res chain seq x y z
N MET A 1 19.87 -19.60 10.65
CA MET A 1 20.25 -18.57 9.65
C MET A 1 19.54 -17.29 10.05
N SER A 2 20.30 -16.31 10.53
CA SER A 2 19.78 -15.02 11.00
C SER A 2 19.30 -14.24 9.78
N ALA A 3 17.98 -14.06 9.65
CA ALA A 3 17.42 -13.14 8.68
C ALA A 3 17.83 -11.72 9.08
N SER A 4 18.58 -11.03 8.23
CA SER A 4 18.94 -9.63 8.42
C SER A 4 17.65 -8.81 8.52
N SER A 5 17.36 -8.30 9.71
CA SER A 5 16.19 -7.49 9.99
C SER A 5 16.38 -6.12 9.33
N GLY A 6 15.78 -5.91 8.13
CA GLY A 6 15.80 -4.55 7.59
C GLY A 6 15.36 -4.37 6.14
N THR A 7 15.66 -5.29 5.25
CA THR A 7 15.34 -5.11 3.82
C THR A 7 14.27 -6.10 3.39
N ILE A 8 13.22 -5.60 2.72
CA ILE A 8 12.19 -6.44 2.12
C ILE A 8 12.82 -7.13 0.92
N ASP A 9 12.92 -8.46 0.95
CA ASP A 9 13.43 -9.27 -0.15
C ASP A 9 12.38 -9.32 -1.28
N PRO A 10 12.68 -8.80 -2.48
CA PRO A 10 11.71 -8.77 -3.58
C PRO A 10 11.25 -10.17 -4.03
N ILE A 11 12.12 -11.18 -3.94
CA ILE A 11 11.75 -12.55 -4.32
C ILE A 11 10.73 -13.11 -3.33
N ARG A 12 10.99 -12.98 -2.04
CA ARG A 12 10.06 -13.41 -0.98
C ARG A 12 8.74 -12.65 -1.06
N LEU A 13 8.81 -11.35 -1.34
CA LEU A 13 7.61 -10.53 -1.56
C LEU A 13 6.77 -11.08 -2.71
N TYR A 14 7.39 -11.41 -3.85
CA TYR A 14 6.71 -11.94 -5.02
C TYR A 14 6.08 -13.33 -4.76
N PHE A 15 6.76 -14.18 -4.00
CA PHE A 15 6.24 -15.52 -3.65
C PHE A 15 5.21 -15.50 -2.52
N GLY A 16 4.95 -14.34 -1.93
CA GLY A 16 3.89 -14.19 -0.93
C GLY A 16 4.31 -14.63 0.48
N ASP A 17 5.62 -14.63 0.75
CA ASP A 17 6.12 -14.93 2.10
C ASP A 17 5.63 -13.85 3.08
N ASP A 18 5.28 -14.28 4.28
CA ASP A 18 4.96 -13.39 5.37
C ASP A 18 6.17 -12.54 5.78
N TYR A 19 5.91 -11.30 6.16
CA TYR A 19 6.94 -10.37 6.60
C TYR A 19 7.09 -10.35 8.11
N ARG A 20 8.20 -10.90 8.60
CA ARG A 20 8.53 -10.84 10.02
C ARG A 20 9.04 -9.44 10.38
N LEU A 21 8.15 -8.63 10.92
CA LEU A 21 8.44 -7.24 11.32
C LEU A 21 9.32 -7.20 12.57
N THR A 22 8.93 -7.96 13.60
CA THR A 22 9.67 -8.19 14.85
C THR A 22 9.59 -9.67 15.24
N ASP A 23 10.15 -10.04 16.36
CA ASP A 23 10.01 -11.42 16.87
C ASP A 23 8.57 -11.77 17.28
N GLN A 24 7.75 -10.75 17.54
CA GLN A 24 6.37 -10.90 18.02
C GLN A 24 5.32 -10.48 16.99
N ILE A 25 5.72 -9.76 15.92
CA ILE A 25 4.81 -9.25 14.92
C ILE A 25 5.18 -9.79 13.56
N THR A 26 4.25 -10.48 12.93
CA THR A 26 4.33 -10.92 11.54
C THR A 26 3.22 -10.28 10.74
N ILE A 27 3.53 -9.80 9.54
CA ILE A 27 2.55 -9.23 8.61
C ILE A 27 2.34 -10.23 7.48
N HIS A 28 1.11 -10.68 7.31
CA HIS A 28 0.71 -11.60 6.25
C HIS A 28 0.43 -10.88 4.95
N GLN A 29 0.66 -11.55 3.83
CA GLN A 29 0.25 -11.04 2.53
C GLN A 29 -1.16 -11.52 2.19
N PRO A 30 -2.13 -10.61 1.98
CA PRO A 30 -3.49 -10.98 1.61
C PRO A 30 -3.54 -11.68 0.25
N LYS A 31 -4.40 -12.68 0.13
CA LYS A 31 -4.76 -13.30 -1.15
C LYS A 31 -5.97 -12.60 -1.75
N LEU A 32 -6.16 -12.72 -3.05
CA LEU A 32 -7.37 -12.21 -3.69
C LEU A 32 -8.66 -12.80 -3.09
N GLY A 33 -8.60 -14.06 -2.64
CA GLY A 33 -9.71 -14.67 -1.92
C GLY A 33 -10.10 -13.90 -0.68
N ASP A 34 -9.12 -13.48 0.12
CA ASP A 34 -9.34 -12.73 1.37
C ASP A 34 -9.97 -11.35 1.08
N VAL A 35 -9.50 -10.67 0.02
CA VAL A 35 -10.07 -9.38 -0.44
C VAL A 35 -11.53 -9.52 -0.84
N ILE A 36 -11.87 -10.62 -1.55
CA ILE A 36 -13.25 -10.91 -1.99
C ILE A 36 -14.14 -11.21 -0.79
N ASP A 37 -13.66 -12.00 0.18
CA ASP A 37 -14.44 -12.47 1.34
C ASP A 37 -14.75 -11.34 2.34
N ILE A 38 -13.82 -10.38 2.50
CA ILE A 38 -14.03 -9.16 3.30
C ILE A 38 -14.87 -8.13 2.54
N GLY A 39 -14.77 -8.11 1.23
CA GLY A 39 -15.32 -7.08 0.35
C GLY A 39 -14.28 -6.01 0.00
N GLU A 40 -14.20 -5.68 -1.28
CA GLU A 40 -13.18 -4.79 -1.84
C GLU A 40 -13.16 -3.41 -1.16
N GLU A 41 -14.32 -2.81 -0.93
CA GLU A 41 -14.45 -1.49 -0.29
C GLU A 41 -13.88 -1.51 1.13
N GLN A 42 -14.29 -2.48 1.93
CA GLN A 42 -13.82 -2.64 3.32
C GLN A 42 -12.33 -2.95 3.37
N TYR A 43 -11.85 -3.83 2.48
CA TYR A 43 -10.43 -4.14 2.40
C TYR A 43 -9.57 -2.90 2.16
N PHE A 44 -9.90 -2.09 1.13
CA PHE A 44 -9.13 -0.90 0.83
C PHE A 44 -9.30 0.21 1.88
N HIS A 45 -10.43 0.26 2.57
CA HIS A 45 -10.59 1.14 3.73
C HIS A 45 -9.58 0.78 4.83
N VAL A 46 -9.46 -0.49 5.19
CA VAL A 46 -8.47 -0.97 6.18
C VAL A 46 -7.03 -0.66 5.71
N VAL A 47 -6.71 -0.95 4.45
CA VAL A 47 -5.38 -0.61 3.88
C VAL A 47 -5.10 0.87 4.00
N GLN A 48 -6.07 1.74 3.67
CA GLN A 48 -5.93 3.19 3.77
C GLN A 48 -5.66 3.63 5.21
N MET A 49 -6.37 3.05 6.19
CA MET A 49 -6.15 3.37 7.59
C MET A 49 -4.79 2.90 8.09
N LEU A 50 -4.37 1.68 7.76
CA LEU A 50 -3.08 1.13 8.17
C LEU A 50 -1.88 1.83 7.51
N THR A 51 -2.09 2.45 6.35
CA THR A 51 -1.04 3.17 5.62
C THR A 51 -1.15 4.68 5.70
N ALA A 52 -2.08 5.22 6.50
CA ALA A 52 -2.30 6.65 6.62
C ALA A 52 -1.07 7.37 7.20
N ILE A 53 -0.69 8.47 6.57
CA ILE A 53 0.29 9.42 7.09
C ILE A 53 -0.39 10.78 7.34
N PRO A 54 0.16 11.66 8.18
CA PRO A 54 -0.47 12.96 8.46
C PRO A 54 -0.79 13.80 7.22
N SER A 55 0.05 13.69 6.17
CA SER A 55 -0.19 14.37 4.89
C SER A 55 -1.41 13.89 4.13
N ASP A 56 -1.96 12.71 4.45
CA ASP A 56 -3.20 12.21 3.86
C ASP A 56 -4.46 12.83 4.51
N MET A 57 -4.31 13.41 5.71
CA MET A 57 -5.39 13.85 6.59
C MET A 57 -5.25 15.32 7.03
N LYS A 58 -4.74 16.18 6.14
CA LYS A 58 -4.46 17.59 6.43
C LYS A 58 -5.68 18.38 6.95
N ALA A 59 -6.81 18.26 6.27
CA ALA A 59 -8.02 18.97 6.64
C ALA A 59 -8.65 18.41 7.92
N PRO A 60 -8.87 17.09 8.10
CA PRO A 60 -9.37 16.54 9.35
C PRO A 60 -8.51 16.88 10.57
N LEU A 61 -7.18 16.79 10.47
CA LEU A 61 -6.27 17.16 11.55
C LEU A 61 -6.37 18.64 11.88
N TRP A 62 -6.39 19.50 10.86
CA TRP A 62 -6.53 20.94 11.04
C TRP A 62 -7.83 21.34 11.72
N ASP A 63 -8.94 20.68 11.37
CA ASP A 63 -10.27 20.96 11.92
C ASP A 63 -10.37 20.62 13.42
N VAL A 64 -9.52 19.71 13.92
CA VAL A 64 -9.39 19.42 15.36
C VAL A 64 -8.22 20.15 16.02
N GLY A 65 -7.61 21.13 15.33
CA GLY A 65 -6.55 21.97 15.86
C GLY A 65 -5.15 21.35 15.83
N ILE A 66 -4.94 20.29 15.08
CA ILE A 66 -3.64 19.59 14.94
C ILE A 66 -2.99 20.02 13.63
N ASP A 67 -1.73 20.45 13.71
CA ASP A 67 -0.90 20.69 12.53
C ASP A 67 -0.32 19.37 12.00
N TRP A 68 -0.72 18.94 10.80
CA TRP A 68 -0.24 17.69 10.21
C TRP A 68 1.29 17.67 10.02
N MET A 69 1.96 18.82 9.92
CA MET A 69 3.42 18.88 9.75
C MET A 69 4.18 18.62 11.06
N GLU A 70 3.51 18.75 12.20
CA GLU A 70 4.05 18.50 13.55
C GLU A 70 3.57 17.15 14.11
N PHE A 71 2.58 16.54 13.45
CA PHE A 71 2.03 15.26 13.86
C PHE A 71 2.87 14.13 13.24
N SER A 72 3.31 13.18 14.06
CA SER A 72 4.16 12.08 13.60
C SER A 72 3.36 10.92 12.99
N ASP A 73 4.02 10.11 12.15
CA ASP A 73 3.39 8.94 11.54
C ASP A 73 2.93 7.91 12.60
N ILE A 74 3.65 7.77 13.72
CA ILE A 74 3.27 6.84 14.79
C ILE A 74 2.05 7.35 15.58
N GLU A 75 1.90 8.66 15.75
CA GLU A 75 0.69 9.25 16.33
C GLU A 75 -0.50 9.04 15.39
N MET A 76 -0.30 9.22 14.08
CA MET A 76 -1.32 8.94 13.08
C MET A 76 -1.73 7.48 13.10
N PHE A 77 -0.77 6.56 13.15
CA PHE A 77 -1.04 5.13 13.26
C PHE A 77 -1.80 4.80 14.55
N ALA A 78 -1.47 5.41 15.69
CA ALA A 78 -2.19 5.21 16.94
C ALA A 78 -3.67 5.61 16.84
N VAL A 79 -3.96 6.73 16.17
CA VAL A 79 -5.33 7.20 15.92
C VAL A 79 -6.08 6.21 15.03
N MET A 80 -5.48 5.79 13.91
CA MET A 80 -6.11 4.88 12.95
C MET A 80 -6.30 3.48 13.52
N ALA A 81 -5.28 2.91 14.15
CA ALA A 81 -5.30 1.58 14.76
C ALA A 81 -6.40 1.44 15.83
N SER A 82 -6.67 2.51 16.59
CA SER A 82 -7.72 2.52 17.62
C SER A 82 -9.14 2.35 17.07
N GLN A 83 -9.34 2.55 15.78
CA GLN A 83 -10.65 2.47 15.11
C GLN A 83 -10.86 1.13 14.39
N LEU A 84 -9.79 0.33 14.20
CA LEU A 84 -9.85 -0.93 13.48
C LEU A 84 -10.12 -2.11 14.43
N ASP A 85 -11.12 -2.93 14.11
CA ASP A 85 -11.39 -4.17 14.82
C ASP A 85 -10.41 -5.28 14.42
N VAL A 86 -10.21 -6.25 15.33
CA VAL A 86 -9.30 -7.39 15.07
C VAL A 86 -9.76 -8.20 13.85
N GLU A 87 -11.06 -8.33 13.63
CA GLU A 87 -11.60 -9.03 12.46
C GLU A 87 -11.22 -8.35 11.15
N GLU A 88 -11.17 -7.02 11.13
CA GLU A 88 -10.79 -6.24 9.95
C GLU A 88 -9.30 -6.35 9.64
N THR A 89 -8.46 -6.45 10.69
CA THR A 89 -7.00 -6.48 10.55
C THR A 89 -6.39 -7.88 10.53
N ARG A 90 -7.21 -8.92 10.78
CA ARG A 90 -6.77 -10.32 10.89
C ARG A 90 -5.99 -10.81 9.68
N ILE A 91 -6.38 -10.39 8.48
CA ILE A 91 -5.70 -10.75 7.23
C ILE A 91 -4.27 -10.25 7.14
N PHE A 92 -3.93 -9.21 7.91
CA PHE A 92 -2.58 -8.63 7.97
C PHE A 92 -1.82 -9.07 9.21
N PHE A 93 -2.48 -9.13 10.37
CA PHE A 93 -1.83 -9.27 11.67
C PHE A 93 -2.27 -10.50 12.47
N GLY A 94 -3.10 -11.38 11.89
CA GLY A 94 -3.67 -12.51 12.64
C GLY A 94 -4.53 -12.03 13.81
N ASP A 95 -4.31 -12.60 14.98
CA ASP A 95 -5.11 -12.29 16.17
C ASP A 95 -4.60 -11.05 16.95
N LEU A 96 -3.66 -10.27 16.40
CA LEU A 96 -3.17 -9.06 17.05
C LEU A 96 -4.24 -7.97 17.03
N ASN A 97 -4.73 -7.59 18.21
CA ASN A 97 -5.74 -6.56 18.36
C ASN A 97 -5.10 -5.17 18.48
N LEU A 98 -5.14 -4.40 17.40
CA LEU A 98 -4.54 -3.06 17.36
C LEU A 98 -5.22 -2.05 18.31
N LYS A 99 -6.48 -2.25 18.69
CA LYS A 99 -7.20 -1.39 19.67
C LYS A 99 -6.60 -1.42 21.07
N ASN A 100 -5.91 -2.51 21.42
CA ASN A 100 -5.28 -2.63 22.73
C ASN A 100 -4.04 -1.76 22.89
N PHE A 101 -3.46 -1.33 21.77
CA PHE A 101 -2.25 -0.52 21.79
C PHE A 101 -2.55 0.92 22.17
N LYS A 102 -1.72 1.46 23.06
CA LYS A 102 -1.79 2.86 23.51
C LYS A 102 -0.47 3.55 23.24
N LEU A 103 -0.56 4.85 23.02
CA LEU A 103 0.62 5.69 22.81
C LEU A 103 1.30 6.00 24.16
N TYR A 104 2.58 5.69 24.25
CA TYR A 104 3.42 5.96 25.40
C TYR A 104 4.64 6.77 24.98
N LYS A 105 5.16 7.56 25.92
CA LYS A 105 6.42 8.27 25.76
C LYS A 105 7.47 7.56 26.62
N ARG A 106 8.56 7.12 25.99
CA ARG A 106 9.70 6.51 26.68
C ARG A 106 10.52 7.57 27.44
N ASP A 107 11.41 7.13 28.32
CA ASP A 107 12.31 7.99 29.08
C ASP A 107 13.28 8.81 28.20
N ASP A 108 13.62 8.29 27.01
CA ASP A 108 14.41 8.96 25.98
C ASP A 108 13.61 10.00 25.17
N GLY A 109 12.31 10.13 25.46
CA GLY A 109 11.40 11.06 24.79
C GLY A 109 10.74 10.51 23.52
N GLU A 110 11.10 9.31 23.04
CA GLU A 110 10.48 8.69 21.87
C GLU A 110 9.05 8.21 22.16
N LEU A 111 8.17 8.38 21.14
CA LEU A 111 6.80 7.86 21.17
C LEU A 111 6.79 6.43 20.68
N VAL A 112 6.07 5.57 21.38
CA VAL A 112 5.84 4.17 21.02
C VAL A 112 4.38 3.83 21.20
N LEU A 113 3.88 2.93 20.36
CA LEU A 113 2.54 2.35 20.49
C LEU A 113 2.70 0.96 21.09
N ALA A 114 2.18 0.73 22.29
CA ALA A 114 2.39 -0.51 23.03
C ALA A 114 1.09 -1.09 23.57
N ASP A 115 1.02 -2.41 23.55
CA ASP A 115 0.06 -3.21 24.31
C ASP A 115 0.76 -3.75 25.56
N VAL A 116 0.33 -3.29 26.72
CA VAL A 116 0.95 -3.63 28.01
C VAL A 116 0.73 -5.10 28.37
N ASP A 117 -0.39 -5.68 27.98
CA ASP A 117 -0.76 -7.05 28.34
C ASP A 117 0.09 -8.07 27.56
N THR A 118 0.27 -7.84 26.26
CA THR A 118 1.08 -8.71 25.39
C THR A 118 2.56 -8.33 25.38
N LYS A 119 2.91 -7.14 25.89
CA LYS A 119 4.26 -6.53 25.82
C LYS A 119 4.77 -6.32 24.40
N ILE A 120 3.86 -6.23 23.43
CA ILE A 120 4.19 -5.94 22.03
C ILE A 120 4.30 -4.43 21.86
N VAL A 121 5.29 -3.98 21.10
CA VAL A 121 5.58 -2.57 20.89
C VAL A 121 5.83 -2.28 19.41
N PHE A 122 5.15 -1.26 18.90
CA PHE A 122 5.55 -0.57 17.68
C PHE A 122 6.33 0.68 18.06
N ASP A 123 7.58 0.73 17.70
CA ASP A 123 8.39 1.93 17.73
C ASP A 123 8.42 2.60 16.34
N LYS A 124 9.06 3.75 16.24
CA LYS A 124 9.21 4.49 15.00
C LYS A 124 9.77 3.64 13.85
N TYR A 125 10.71 2.74 14.14
CA TYR A 125 11.39 1.93 13.11
C TYR A 125 10.50 0.77 12.65
N SER A 126 9.89 0.06 13.57
CA SER A 126 8.97 -1.04 13.25
C SER A 126 7.73 -0.50 12.52
N HIS A 127 7.18 0.65 12.94
CA HIS A 127 6.09 1.31 12.22
C HIS A 127 6.49 1.70 10.79
N ALA A 128 7.65 2.35 10.58
CA ALA A 128 8.12 2.73 9.27
C ALA A 128 8.32 1.51 8.34
N ARG A 129 8.83 0.38 8.87
CA ARG A 129 8.98 -0.86 8.12
C ARG A 129 7.63 -1.52 7.78
N MET A 130 6.67 -1.49 8.68
CA MET A 130 5.30 -1.93 8.44
C MET A 130 4.68 -1.11 7.30
N LEU A 131 4.78 0.21 7.39
CA LEU A 131 4.27 1.14 6.39
C LEU A 131 4.89 0.88 5.01
N ASP A 132 6.24 0.74 4.94
CA ASP A 132 6.94 0.42 3.69
C ASP A 132 6.45 -0.90 3.10
N PHE A 133 6.31 -1.96 3.91
CA PHE A 133 5.83 -3.25 3.45
C PHE A 133 4.39 -3.17 2.91
N LEU A 134 3.47 -2.58 3.67
CA LEU A 134 2.06 -2.43 3.26
C LEU A 134 1.93 -1.56 2.00
N CYS A 135 2.70 -0.48 1.90
CA CYS A 135 2.73 0.35 0.71
C CYS A 135 3.24 -0.41 -0.52
N ARG A 136 4.27 -1.25 -0.37
CA ARG A 136 4.81 -2.06 -1.49
C ARG A 136 3.81 -3.09 -1.98
N ILE A 137 3.19 -3.87 -1.09
CA ILE A 137 2.24 -4.91 -1.52
C ILE A 137 0.98 -4.33 -2.18
N HIS A 138 0.66 -3.05 -1.93
CA HIS A 138 -0.50 -2.37 -2.53
C HIS A 138 -0.12 -1.35 -3.60
N ASN A 139 1.17 -1.23 -3.95
CA ASN A 139 1.68 -0.22 -4.88
C ASN A 139 1.24 1.22 -4.52
N ILE A 140 1.26 1.54 -3.21
CA ILE A 140 0.91 2.86 -2.70
C ILE A 140 2.16 3.73 -2.63
N LYS A 141 2.13 4.90 -3.28
CA LYS A 141 3.18 5.91 -3.18
C LYS A 141 2.75 7.00 -2.21
N LYS A 142 3.46 7.12 -1.09
CA LYS A 142 3.19 8.16 -0.09
C LYS A 142 3.96 9.42 -0.41
N LYS A 143 3.26 10.55 -0.33
CA LYS A 143 3.84 11.87 -0.53
C LYS A 143 3.74 12.68 0.74
N VAL A 144 4.89 12.96 1.36
CA VAL A 144 4.95 13.87 2.51
C VAL A 144 4.89 15.31 1.99
N GLU A 145 3.83 16.02 2.31
CA GLU A 145 3.61 17.40 1.88
C GLU A 145 3.93 18.38 3.01
N LYS A 146 4.76 19.37 2.69
CA LYS A 146 5.16 20.45 3.60
C LYS A 146 4.78 21.79 3.01
N ALA A 147 4.23 22.65 3.85
CA ALA A 147 3.91 24.02 3.46
C ALA A 147 5.05 24.97 3.84
N GLY A 148 5.59 25.70 2.88
CA GLY A 148 6.65 26.69 3.12
C GLY A 148 6.15 28.00 3.76
N ASN A 149 4.84 28.25 3.72
CA ASN A 149 4.23 29.45 4.31
C ASN A 149 2.72 29.22 4.60
N LYS A 150 2.10 30.21 5.27
CA LYS A 150 0.69 30.15 5.68
C LYS A 150 -0.28 30.04 4.50
N TYR A 151 0.01 30.68 3.38
CA TYR A 151 -0.86 30.64 2.21
C TYR A 151 -0.86 29.27 1.53
N THR A 152 0.34 28.69 1.35
CA THR A 152 0.48 27.32 0.83
C THR A 152 -0.19 26.31 1.77
N LYS A 153 -0.06 26.50 3.09
CA LYS A 153 -0.71 25.65 4.08
C LYS A 153 -2.22 25.66 3.93
N GLN A 154 -2.83 26.84 3.84
CA GLN A 154 -4.27 27.00 3.66
C GLN A 154 -4.74 26.37 2.33
N ALA A 155 -3.98 26.57 1.26
CA ALA A 155 -4.30 25.98 -0.03
C ALA A 155 -4.32 24.43 0.00
N LEU A 156 -3.32 23.79 0.65
CA LEU A 156 -3.27 22.34 0.81
C LEU A 156 -4.43 21.80 1.66
N ILE A 157 -4.85 22.52 2.71
CA ILE A 157 -6.01 22.15 3.52
C ILE A 157 -7.30 22.21 2.68
N GLU A 158 -7.51 23.30 1.94
CA GLU A 158 -8.69 23.45 1.09
C GLU A 158 -8.76 22.43 -0.06
N GLU A 159 -7.61 22.07 -0.64
CA GLU A 159 -7.50 21.01 -1.63
C GLU A 159 -7.92 19.66 -1.03
N ASP A 160 -7.43 19.35 0.16
CA ASP A 160 -7.79 18.12 0.86
C ASP A 160 -9.27 18.04 1.22
N ARG A 161 -9.87 19.16 1.66
CA ARG A 161 -11.34 19.25 1.89
C ARG A 161 -12.14 18.95 0.64
N LYS A 162 -11.73 19.52 -0.50
CA LYS A 162 -12.41 19.28 -1.79
C LYS A 162 -12.30 17.80 -2.18
N ARG A 163 -11.12 17.20 -2.01
CA ARG A 163 -10.88 15.77 -2.27
C ARG A 163 -11.81 14.89 -1.42
N ILE A 164 -11.87 15.13 -0.10
CA ILE A 164 -12.72 14.38 0.82
C ILE A 164 -14.21 14.58 0.49
N ALA A 165 -14.63 15.80 0.16
CA ALA A 165 -16.01 16.09 -0.22
C ALA A 165 -16.42 15.38 -1.53
N ALA A 166 -15.51 15.30 -2.50
CA ALA A 166 -15.75 14.57 -3.75
C ALA A 166 -15.93 13.06 -3.48
N GLN A 167 -15.03 12.47 -2.69
CA GLN A 167 -15.10 11.04 -2.34
C GLN A 167 -16.38 10.64 -1.61
N LYS A 168 -16.91 11.51 -0.72
CA LYS A 168 -18.17 11.23 0.00
C LYS A 168 -19.40 11.10 -0.92
N ASN A 169 -19.35 11.70 -2.10
CA ASN A 169 -20.46 11.69 -3.06
C ASN A 169 -20.33 10.58 -4.11
N GLU A 170 -19.22 9.84 -4.13
CA GLU A 170 -19.02 8.74 -5.06
C GLU A 170 -19.61 7.45 -4.49
N HIS A 171 -20.43 6.76 -5.30
CA HIS A 171 -20.82 5.40 -5.00
C HIS A 171 -19.65 4.45 -5.26
N PHE A 172 -19.42 3.52 -4.35
CA PHE A 172 -18.39 2.51 -4.55
C PHE A 172 -18.60 1.78 -5.88
N LYS A 173 -17.53 1.70 -6.65
CA LYS A 173 -17.46 0.94 -7.89
C LYS A 173 -16.22 0.06 -7.86
N SER A 174 -16.42 -1.24 -7.98
CA SER A 174 -15.30 -2.20 -7.97
C SER A 174 -14.26 -1.85 -9.04
N GLN A 175 -13.02 -1.76 -8.62
CA GLN A 175 -11.85 -1.64 -9.48
C GLN A 175 -11.28 -3.03 -9.84
N LEU A 176 -11.45 -4.01 -8.97
CA LEU A 176 -10.89 -5.35 -9.16
C LEU A 176 -11.68 -6.18 -10.17
N VAL A 177 -13.00 -6.05 -10.23
CA VAL A 177 -13.83 -6.87 -11.15
C VAL A 177 -13.38 -6.72 -12.61
N PRO A 178 -13.23 -5.53 -13.19
CA PRO A 178 -12.78 -5.40 -14.57
C PRO A 178 -11.33 -5.88 -14.76
N ILE A 179 -10.46 -5.70 -13.76
CA ILE A 179 -9.05 -6.16 -13.82
C ILE A 179 -9.01 -7.69 -13.80
N ILE A 180 -9.70 -8.33 -12.87
CA ILE A 180 -9.77 -9.79 -12.76
C ILE A 180 -10.36 -10.38 -14.04
N SER A 181 -11.48 -9.82 -14.53
CA SER A 181 -12.11 -10.27 -15.78
C SER A 181 -11.17 -10.16 -16.96
N THR A 182 -10.45 -9.06 -17.09
CA THR A 182 -9.46 -8.86 -18.17
C THR A 182 -8.34 -9.90 -18.07
N MET A 183 -7.79 -10.11 -16.88
CA MET A 183 -6.67 -11.03 -16.70
C MET A 183 -7.06 -12.49 -16.98
N VAL A 184 -8.18 -12.95 -16.43
CA VAL A 184 -8.65 -14.35 -16.62
C VAL A 184 -8.95 -14.64 -18.09
N ASN A 185 -9.39 -13.65 -18.87
CA ASN A 185 -9.66 -13.79 -20.29
C ASN A 185 -8.45 -13.42 -21.18
N SER A 186 -7.31 -13.02 -20.59
CA SER A 186 -6.11 -12.69 -21.35
C SER A 186 -5.38 -13.96 -21.82
N PRO A 187 -4.96 -14.04 -23.10
CA PRO A 187 -4.17 -15.15 -23.60
C PRO A 187 -2.88 -15.32 -22.79
N GLY A 188 -2.61 -16.54 -22.35
CA GLY A 188 -1.39 -16.87 -21.59
C GLY A 188 -1.47 -16.68 -20.08
N PHE A 189 -2.49 -16.03 -19.53
CA PHE A 189 -2.73 -16.02 -18.09
C PHE A 189 -3.24 -17.39 -17.65
N LYS A 190 -2.55 -18.00 -16.68
CA LYS A 190 -2.74 -19.43 -16.36
C LYS A 190 -3.71 -19.70 -15.21
N TYR A 191 -4.30 -18.64 -14.62
CA TYR A 191 -5.25 -18.77 -13.53
C TYR A 191 -6.68 -18.64 -14.03
N THR A 192 -7.56 -19.48 -13.48
CA THR A 192 -9.01 -19.44 -13.69
C THR A 192 -9.70 -18.66 -12.57
N ASN A 193 -11.00 -18.42 -12.68
CA ASN A 193 -11.81 -17.83 -11.62
C ASN A 193 -11.72 -18.59 -10.27
N GLU A 194 -11.46 -19.90 -10.32
CA GLU A 194 -11.34 -20.73 -9.13
C GLU A 194 -9.95 -20.61 -8.51
N THR A 195 -8.90 -20.65 -9.33
CA THR A 195 -7.51 -20.72 -8.85
C THR A 195 -6.93 -19.35 -8.51
N ILE A 196 -7.42 -18.26 -9.11
CA ILE A 196 -6.93 -16.90 -8.90
C ILE A 196 -7.11 -16.42 -7.45
N ARG A 197 -8.13 -16.94 -6.73
CA ARG A 197 -8.36 -16.63 -5.32
C ARG A 197 -7.17 -16.98 -4.41
N GLY A 198 -6.38 -17.98 -4.79
CA GLY A 198 -5.18 -18.40 -4.06
C GLY A 198 -3.95 -17.54 -4.30
N MET A 199 -4.00 -16.64 -5.27
CA MET A 199 -2.90 -15.75 -5.60
C MET A 199 -2.83 -14.57 -4.61
N THR A 200 -1.64 -14.16 -4.18
CA THR A 200 -1.52 -12.94 -3.36
C THR A 200 -1.94 -11.71 -4.16
N TYR A 201 -2.48 -10.72 -3.47
CA TYR A 201 -2.86 -9.45 -4.09
C TYR A 201 -1.67 -8.81 -4.82
N TYR A 202 -0.48 -8.82 -4.19
CA TYR A 202 0.75 -8.28 -4.79
C TYR A 202 1.13 -8.99 -6.09
N ALA A 203 1.23 -10.32 -6.09
CA ALA A 203 1.61 -11.08 -7.27
C ALA A 203 0.57 -10.94 -8.40
N PHE A 204 -0.73 -10.81 -8.05
CA PHE A 204 -1.76 -10.53 -9.02
C PHE A 204 -1.58 -9.16 -9.67
N MET A 205 -1.37 -8.09 -8.89
CA MET A 205 -1.17 -6.74 -9.42
C MET A 205 0.14 -6.63 -10.21
N ASP A 206 1.21 -7.32 -9.80
CA ASP A 206 2.43 -7.46 -10.60
C ASP A 206 2.14 -8.10 -11.97
N SER A 207 1.35 -9.18 -11.99
CA SER A 207 0.95 -9.83 -13.23
C SER A 207 0.14 -8.92 -14.15
N VAL A 208 -0.73 -8.05 -13.59
CA VAL A 208 -1.49 -7.04 -14.36
C VAL A 208 -0.53 -6.06 -15.03
N VAL A 209 0.37 -5.45 -14.26
CA VAL A 209 1.33 -4.47 -14.79
C VAL A 209 2.28 -5.12 -15.80
N ARG A 210 2.75 -6.35 -15.53
CA ARG A 210 3.62 -7.10 -16.43
C ARG A 210 2.93 -7.42 -17.75
N THR A 211 1.66 -7.85 -17.71
CA THR A 211 0.86 -8.12 -18.91
C THR A 211 0.69 -6.86 -19.76
N GLN A 212 0.35 -5.72 -19.15
CA GLN A 212 0.24 -4.45 -19.86
C GLN A 212 1.58 -4.01 -20.47
N SER A 213 2.68 -4.14 -19.69
CA SER A 213 4.02 -3.84 -20.17
C SER A 213 4.40 -4.69 -21.38
N ASN A 214 4.18 -6.00 -21.32
CA ASN A 214 4.50 -6.92 -22.40
C ASN A 214 3.73 -6.58 -23.68
N HIS A 215 2.41 -6.33 -23.60
CA HIS A 215 1.63 -5.88 -24.75
C HIS A 215 2.17 -4.57 -25.35
N SER A 216 2.51 -3.61 -24.52
CA SER A 216 3.10 -2.35 -24.98
C SER A 216 4.43 -2.57 -25.69
N ILE A 217 5.29 -3.44 -25.15
CA ILE A 217 6.58 -3.81 -25.74
C ILE A 217 6.40 -4.53 -27.07
N GLU A 218 5.46 -5.46 -27.18
CA GLU A 218 5.12 -6.16 -28.43
C GLU A 218 4.72 -5.18 -29.54
N HIS A 219 3.83 -4.24 -29.23
CA HIS A 219 3.42 -3.20 -30.18
C HIS A 219 4.57 -2.27 -30.57
N LEU A 220 5.38 -1.83 -29.60
CA LEU A 220 6.57 -1.00 -29.87
C LEU A 220 7.60 -1.74 -30.70
N THR A 221 7.81 -3.03 -30.43
CA THR A 221 8.73 -3.88 -31.21
C THR A 221 8.27 -4.00 -32.64
N ALA A 222 6.99 -4.28 -32.87
CA ALA A 222 6.41 -4.35 -34.21
C ALA A 222 6.54 -3.01 -34.96
N ALA A 223 6.27 -1.88 -34.28
CA ALA A 223 6.41 -0.55 -34.85
C ALA A 223 7.88 -0.20 -35.18
N TYR A 224 8.82 -0.61 -34.33
CA TYR A 224 10.25 -0.42 -34.54
C TYR A 224 10.74 -1.16 -35.80
N TYR A 225 10.43 -2.44 -35.94
CA TYR A 225 10.90 -3.24 -37.08
C TYR A 225 10.15 -2.95 -38.38
N SER A 226 8.91 -2.46 -38.31
CA SER A 226 8.16 -2.05 -39.53
C SER A 226 8.52 -0.65 -40.05
N GLY A 227 9.38 0.08 -39.36
CA GLY A 227 9.76 1.45 -39.73
C GLY A 227 8.69 2.50 -39.49
N ASN A 228 7.65 2.18 -38.73
CA ASN A 228 6.53 3.10 -38.43
C ASN A 228 6.87 4.15 -37.35
N ILE A 229 8.03 4.03 -36.71
CA ILE A 229 8.51 5.01 -35.72
C ILE A 229 9.90 5.51 -36.11
N ASP A 230 10.22 6.75 -35.70
CA ASP A 230 11.57 7.29 -35.86
C ASP A 230 12.54 6.59 -34.91
N THR A 231 13.34 5.67 -35.47
CA THR A 231 14.31 4.87 -34.72
C THR A 231 15.54 5.65 -34.29
N SER A 232 15.79 6.84 -34.86
CA SER A 232 16.98 7.65 -34.55
C SER A 232 17.01 8.19 -33.11
N LYS A 233 15.83 8.34 -32.49
CA LYS A 233 15.62 8.82 -31.11
C LYS A 233 15.02 7.78 -30.19
N PHE A 234 14.84 6.55 -30.67
CA PHE A 234 14.17 5.51 -29.90
C PHE A 234 15.14 4.82 -28.93
N ASP A 235 14.79 4.80 -27.67
CA ASP A 235 15.56 4.07 -26.66
C ASP A 235 15.19 2.58 -26.70
N VAL A 236 16.10 1.77 -27.23
CA VAL A 236 15.95 0.31 -27.38
C VAL A 236 15.73 -0.41 -26.04
N LYS A 237 16.17 0.19 -24.91
CA LYS A 237 15.91 -0.35 -23.56
C LYS A 237 14.42 -0.43 -23.21
N LYS A 238 13.57 0.34 -23.88
CA LYS A 238 12.11 0.26 -23.75
C LYS A 238 11.50 -1.03 -24.33
N LEU A 239 12.29 -1.83 -25.04
CA LEU A 239 11.87 -3.15 -25.56
C LEU A 239 12.27 -4.30 -24.63
N ASP A 240 12.81 -4.02 -23.44
CA ASP A 240 13.22 -5.03 -22.48
C ASP A 240 12.00 -5.55 -21.70
N MET A 241 11.56 -6.76 -22.03
CA MET A 241 10.46 -7.46 -21.35
C MET A 241 10.79 -7.86 -19.90
N PHE A 242 12.07 -7.88 -19.53
CA PHE A 242 12.56 -8.22 -18.20
C PHE A 242 12.85 -6.96 -17.34
N CYS A 243 12.47 -5.79 -17.84
CA CYS A 243 12.65 -4.56 -17.09
C CYS A 243 11.95 -4.63 -15.72
N ASP A 244 12.50 -3.92 -14.74
CA ASP A 244 11.86 -3.73 -13.45
C ASP A 244 10.67 -2.78 -13.63
N ILE A 245 9.45 -3.34 -13.51
CA ILE A 245 8.18 -2.59 -13.66
C ILE A 245 7.83 -1.76 -12.42
N HIS A 246 8.57 -1.91 -11.32
CA HIS A 246 8.38 -1.16 -10.08
C HIS A 246 9.39 -0.02 -9.92
N LYS A 247 10.32 0.14 -10.87
CA LYS A 247 11.20 1.33 -10.90
C LYS A 247 10.40 2.58 -11.21
N GLU A 248 10.65 3.61 -10.43
CA GLU A 248 10.20 4.99 -10.65
C GLU A 248 10.89 5.64 -11.84
#